data_9ae15831ccb4e65d53604707325aa09b
#
_entry.id   9ae15831ccb4e65d53604707325aa09b
#
_cell.length_a   1.000
_cell.length_b   1.000
_cell.length_c   1.000
_cell.angle_alpha   90.00
_cell.angle_beta   90.00
_cell.angle_gamma   90.00
#
_symmetry.space_group_name_H-M   'P 1'
#
loop_
_entity.id
_entity.type
_entity.pdbx_description
1 polymer ?
#
loop_
_entity_poly.entity_id
_entity_poly.type
_entity_poly.pdbx_seq_one_letter_code
_entity_poly.pdbx_strand_id
1 'polypeptide(L)'
;MSTALAPHGHPSSQSPLCRVAFLTCHDKARLVVEALAPLGFAIEAVSSYDTDHFGTFSREVPRSASAHDTALAKAKLACSLGGVRFGLGSEGSFGRDPYLGWTPWDYEILCLWDAQLQYPVFALAGSGATNYAQTEVDSLEAAVAFMQRARFPEHALILGRPGESWFHKGIRERDWLLGQLEWLLAREPGIWLETDMRAHVNPLRQAVIREAATQLAQRLASLCPHCEARGFAVVRSEPGLLCADCGLGTPLAAAHIWACPACQHEERRPVSQLASAGHCEQCNP
;
A
#
# COMPACT_ATOMS: atom_id res chain seq x y z
N MET A 1 27.98 -31.44 -50.91
CA MET A 1 28.19 -31.76 -49.46
C MET A 1 27.82 -30.49 -48.70
N SER A 2 26.62 -30.49 -48.19
CA SER A 2 26.05 -29.31 -47.47
C SER A 2 26.09 -29.61 -46.00
N THR A 3 26.90 -28.88 -45.24
CA THR A 3 26.97 -29.00 -43.77
C THR A 3 25.94 -28.09 -43.16
N ALA A 4 24.89 -28.68 -42.61
CA ALA A 4 23.88 -27.98 -41.79
C ALA A 4 24.49 -27.56 -40.45
N LEU A 5 24.49 -26.26 -40.17
CA LEU A 5 24.76 -25.70 -38.84
C LEU A 5 23.59 -25.98 -37.90
N ALA A 6 23.89 -26.61 -36.76
CA ALA A 6 22.96 -26.82 -35.68
C ALA A 6 22.60 -25.50 -34.98
N PRO A 7 21.36 -25.31 -34.51
CA PRO A 7 20.99 -24.10 -33.78
C PRO A 7 21.62 -24.14 -32.36
N HIS A 8 22.40 -23.10 -32.05
CA HIS A 8 22.90 -22.88 -30.71
C HIS A 8 21.71 -22.53 -29.80
N GLY A 9 21.33 -23.46 -28.95
CA GLY A 9 20.40 -23.24 -27.86
C GLY A 9 21.02 -22.26 -26.87
N HIS A 10 20.36 -21.11 -26.67
CA HIS A 10 20.69 -20.21 -25.57
C HIS A 10 20.39 -20.93 -24.25
N PRO A 11 21.33 -21.02 -23.32
CA PRO A 11 21.01 -21.45 -21.97
C PRO A 11 20.20 -20.31 -21.32
N SER A 12 18.96 -20.55 -20.95
CA SER A 12 18.20 -19.72 -20.08
C SER A 12 18.83 -19.78 -18.68
N SER A 13 19.82 -18.93 -18.43
CA SER A 13 20.35 -18.71 -17.08
C SER A 13 19.31 -17.92 -16.28
N GLN A 14 18.37 -18.65 -15.69
CA GLN A 14 17.56 -18.06 -14.63
C GLN A 14 18.51 -17.75 -13.47
N SER A 15 18.82 -16.47 -13.27
CA SER A 15 19.50 -16.01 -12.08
C SER A 15 18.73 -16.52 -10.86
N PRO A 16 19.42 -16.98 -9.79
CA PRO A 16 18.73 -17.47 -8.61
C PRO A 16 17.81 -16.39 -8.06
N LEU A 17 16.53 -16.74 -7.82
CA LEU A 17 15.55 -15.83 -7.28
C LEU A 17 15.99 -15.33 -5.90
N CYS A 18 15.96 -14.01 -5.69
CA CYS A 18 16.23 -13.41 -4.39
C CYS A 18 15.03 -13.66 -3.47
N ARG A 19 15.21 -14.44 -2.40
CA ARG A 19 14.16 -14.69 -1.40
C ARG A 19 13.86 -13.42 -0.62
N VAL A 20 12.56 -13.11 -0.47
CA VAL A 20 12.04 -11.98 0.31
C VAL A 20 11.03 -12.52 1.31
N ALA A 21 11.32 -12.41 2.59
CA ALA A 21 10.36 -12.74 3.64
C ALA A 21 9.35 -11.60 3.81
N PHE A 22 8.06 -11.92 3.76
CA PHE A 22 7.00 -10.95 3.95
C PHE A 22 6.19 -11.26 5.22
N LEU A 23 6.36 -10.44 6.25
CA LEU A 23 5.60 -10.58 7.49
C LEU A 23 4.17 -10.06 7.30
N THR A 24 3.21 -10.98 7.23
CA THR A 24 1.80 -10.65 6.98
C THR A 24 0.85 -11.73 7.49
N CYS A 25 -0.29 -11.32 8.07
CA CYS A 25 -1.36 -12.20 8.56
C CYS A 25 -2.58 -12.29 7.62
N HIS A 26 -2.75 -11.39 6.64
CA HIS A 26 -4.00 -11.23 5.89
C HIS A 26 -3.83 -11.50 4.39
N ASP A 27 -3.08 -12.56 4.04
CA ASP A 27 -2.89 -13.02 2.65
C ASP A 27 -2.41 -11.91 1.67
N LYS A 28 -1.67 -10.92 2.18
CA LYS A 28 -1.14 -9.85 1.35
C LYS A 28 -0.02 -10.31 0.41
N ALA A 29 0.64 -11.44 0.69
CA ALA A 29 1.75 -11.93 -0.13
C ALA A 29 1.36 -12.10 -1.60
N ARG A 30 0.18 -12.67 -1.88
CA ARG A 30 -0.32 -12.85 -3.25
C ARG A 30 -0.55 -11.53 -4.00
N LEU A 31 -0.76 -10.41 -3.29
CA LEU A 31 -1.03 -9.11 -3.89
C LEU A 31 0.24 -8.40 -4.36
N VAL A 32 1.42 -8.81 -3.89
CA VAL A 32 2.71 -8.18 -4.22
C VAL A 32 3.58 -9.04 -5.16
N VAL A 33 3.29 -10.35 -5.28
CA VAL A 33 4.08 -11.29 -6.09
C VAL A 33 4.15 -10.84 -7.54
N GLU A 34 3.02 -10.49 -8.15
CA GLU A 34 2.94 -10.13 -9.57
C GLU A 34 3.84 -8.94 -9.92
N ALA A 35 3.92 -7.95 -9.03
CA ALA A 35 4.74 -6.76 -9.25
C ALA A 35 6.25 -7.02 -9.02
N LEU A 36 6.60 -7.89 -8.06
CA LEU A 36 7.99 -8.07 -7.63
C LEU A 36 8.70 -9.25 -8.31
N ALA A 37 7.98 -10.25 -8.78
CA ALA A 37 8.56 -11.42 -9.46
C ALA A 37 9.39 -11.07 -10.71
N PRO A 38 9.01 -10.10 -11.57
CA PRO A 38 9.82 -9.70 -12.73
C PRO A 38 11.20 -9.15 -12.36
N LEU A 39 11.39 -8.67 -11.13
CA LEU A 39 12.67 -8.19 -10.61
C LEU A 39 13.55 -9.30 -10.02
N GLY A 40 13.12 -10.56 -10.13
CA GLY A 40 13.82 -11.72 -9.60
C GLY A 40 13.58 -11.96 -8.09
N PHE A 41 12.51 -11.39 -7.51
CA PHE A 41 12.15 -11.63 -6.12
C PHE A 41 11.16 -12.77 -5.97
N ALA A 42 11.46 -13.71 -5.06
CA ALA A 42 10.56 -14.76 -4.61
C ALA A 42 9.99 -14.38 -3.23
N ILE A 43 8.70 -14.11 -3.17
CA ILE A 43 8.03 -13.67 -1.95
C ILE A 43 7.59 -14.89 -1.12
N GLU A 44 8.05 -14.96 0.12
CA GLU A 44 7.72 -16.00 1.08
C GLU A 44 6.96 -15.37 2.26
N ALA A 45 5.72 -15.77 2.45
CA ALA A 45 4.92 -15.28 3.58
C ALA A 45 5.46 -15.84 4.91
N VAL A 46 5.66 -14.96 5.87
CA VAL A 46 6.01 -15.30 7.26
C VAL A 46 4.80 -14.98 8.13
N SER A 47 4.19 -16.01 8.71
CA SER A 47 3.01 -15.89 9.59
C SER A 47 3.29 -16.39 11.02
N SER A 48 4.55 -16.72 11.34
CA SER A 48 4.95 -17.23 12.66
C SER A 48 4.93 -16.20 13.79
N TYR A 49 4.64 -14.95 13.47
CA TYR A 49 4.56 -13.84 14.41
C TYR A 49 3.22 -13.13 14.28
N ASP A 50 2.56 -12.90 15.41
CA ASP A 50 1.31 -12.15 15.45
C ASP A 50 1.56 -10.66 15.20
N THR A 51 1.20 -10.19 13.99
CA THR A 51 1.36 -8.79 13.60
C THR A 51 0.42 -7.83 14.33
N ASP A 52 -0.57 -8.33 15.05
CA ASP A 52 -1.50 -7.52 15.82
C ASP A 52 -0.83 -6.83 17.00
N HIS A 53 0.35 -7.32 17.45
CA HIS A 53 1.19 -6.60 18.40
C HIS A 53 1.65 -5.20 17.92
N PHE A 54 1.66 -4.95 16.61
CA PHE A 54 1.93 -3.61 16.05
C PHE A 54 0.71 -2.68 16.02
N GLY A 55 -0.44 -3.15 16.48
CA GLY A 55 -1.72 -2.47 16.46
C GLY A 55 -2.70 -3.02 15.41
N THR A 56 -3.99 -3.03 15.75
CA THR A 56 -5.06 -3.56 14.89
C THR A 56 -5.91 -2.47 14.27
N PHE A 57 -6.46 -2.74 13.06
CA PHE A 57 -7.46 -1.84 12.44
C PHE A 57 -8.75 -1.80 13.22
N SER A 58 -9.14 -2.90 13.81
CA SER A 58 -10.32 -3.04 14.67
C SER A 58 -10.15 -2.41 16.06
N ARG A 59 -9.00 -1.73 16.30
CA ARG A 59 -8.67 -1.00 17.56
C ARG A 59 -8.58 -1.86 18.81
N GLU A 60 -8.49 -3.17 18.68
CA GLU A 60 -8.27 -4.10 19.81
C GLU A 60 -6.89 -3.85 20.45
N VAL A 61 -5.89 -3.53 19.63
CA VAL A 61 -4.55 -3.13 20.08
C VAL A 61 -4.24 -1.73 19.54
N PRO A 62 -3.96 -0.74 20.41
CA PRO A 62 -3.60 0.63 20.00
C PRO A 62 -2.31 0.65 19.17
N ARG A 63 -2.25 1.51 18.15
CA ARG A 63 -1.03 1.77 17.38
C ARG A 63 -0.13 2.72 18.16
N SER A 64 1.11 2.31 18.39
CA SER A 64 2.11 3.10 19.14
C SER A 64 3.10 3.84 18.22
N ALA A 65 3.18 3.48 16.94
CA ALA A 65 4.12 4.03 15.96
C ALA A 65 3.41 4.51 14.69
N SER A 66 4.10 5.31 13.88
CA SER A 66 3.61 5.71 12.57
C SER A 66 3.47 4.48 11.64
N ALA A 67 2.62 4.59 10.61
CA ALA A 67 2.49 3.52 9.61
C ALA A 67 3.83 3.24 8.89
N HIS A 68 4.64 4.27 8.69
CA HIS A 68 5.97 4.20 8.10
C HIS A 68 6.94 3.38 8.98
N ASP A 69 7.04 3.72 10.28
CA ASP A 69 7.90 3.02 11.23
C ASP A 69 7.45 1.58 11.45
N THR A 70 6.14 1.36 11.48
CA THR A 70 5.55 0.02 11.60
C THR A 70 5.88 -0.86 10.39
N ALA A 71 5.78 -0.33 9.16
CA ALA A 71 6.14 -1.07 7.96
C ALA A 71 7.63 -1.44 7.95
N LEU A 72 8.50 -0.51 8.37
CA LEU A 72 9.94 -0.76 8.50
C LEU A 72 10.25 -1.81 9.58
N ALA A 73 9.63 -1.71 10.74
CA ALA A 73 9.81 -2.69 11.82
C ALA A 73 9.39 -4.10 11.38
N LYS A 74 8.25 -4.22 10.69
CA LYS A 74 7.77 -5.48 10.10
C LYS A 74 8.76 -6.03 9.06
N ALA A 75 9.31 -5.17 8.19
CA ALA A 75 10.28 -5.58 7.18
C ALA A 75 11.59 -6.12 7.81
N LYS A 76 12.11 -5.45 8.84
CA LYS A 76 13.29 -5.90 9.59
C LYS A 76 13.03 -7.23 10.30
N LEU A 77 11.89 -7.35 10.97
CA LEU A 77 11.50 -8.58 11.65
C LEU A 77 11.30 -9.74 10.66
N ALA A 78 10.75 -9.48 9.46
CA ALA A 78 10.62 -10.47 8.40
C ALA A 78 11.97 -11.07 8.00
N CYS A 79 13.02 -10.23 7.84
CA CYS A 79 14.39 -10.70 7.59
C CYS A 79 14.87 -11.66 8.67
N SER A 80 14.70 -11.29 9.94
CA SER A 80 15.15 -12.08 11.08
C SER A 80 14.43 -13.42 11.16
N LEU A 81 13.11 -13.43 11.00
CA LEU A 81 12.28 -14.64 11.05
C LEU A 81 12.51 -15.56 9.86
N GLY A 82 12.69 -14.99 8.65
CA GLY A 82 12.91 -15.74 7.42
C GLY A 82 14.36 -16.17 7.18
N GLY A 83 15.33 -15.63 7.95
CA GLY A 83 16.75 -15.88 7.74
C GLY A 83 17.22 -15.45 6.34
N VAL A 84 16.70 -14.32 5.81
CA VAL A 84 16.95 -13.85 4.44
C VAL A 84 17.47 -12.41 4.43
N ARG A 85 18.12 -12.03 3.32
CA ARG A 85 18.61 -10.66 3.12
C ARG A 85 17.50 -9.63 3.02
N PHE A 86 16.41 -9.95 2.31
CA PHE A 86 15.35 -9.01 2.03
C PHE A 86 14.10 -9.32 2.85
N GLY A 87 13.59 -8.31 3.54
CA GLY A 87 12.32 -8.39 4.24
C GLY A 87 11.33 -7.37 3.72
N LEU A 88 10.07 -7.78 3.59
CA LEU A 88 8.97 -6.92 3.20
C LEU A 88 8.04 -6.72 4.39
N GLY A 89 7.69 -5.47 4.65
CA GLY A 89 6.68 -5.06 5.61
C GLY A 89 5.62 -4.22 4.95
N SER A 90 4.42 -4.25 5.48
CA SER A 90 3.31 -3.42 5.01
C SER A 90 2.50 -2.87 6.15
N GLU A 91 1.99 -1.65 5.97
CA GLU A 91 1.03 -1.04 6.88
C GLU A 91 0.00 -0.25 6.09
N GLY A 92 -1.26 -0.28 6.56
CA GLY A 92 -2.34 0.52 6.00
C GLY A 92 -2.85 1.54 7.01
N SER A 93 -3.50 2.57 6.52
CA SER A 93 -4.19 3.56 7.34
C SER A 93 -5.47 4.01 6.64
N PHE A 94 -6.53 4.17 7.41
CA PHE A 94 -7.83 4.63 6.93
C PHE A 94 -8.22 5.88 7.68
N GLY A 95 -8.72 6.87 6.97
CA GLY A 95 -9.06 8.13 7.58
C GLY A 95 -9.74 9.06 6.58
N ARG A 96 -9.47 10.36 6.73
CA ARG A 96 -9.88 11.38 5.78
C ARG A 96 -8.76 11.63 4.77
N ASP A 97 -9.13 12.06 3.56
CA ASP A 97 -8.16 12.40 2.53
C ASP A 97 -7.19 13.50 3.00
N PRO A 98 -5.91 13.39 2.60
CA PRO A 98 -4.87 14.32 3.08
C PRO A 98 -4.91 15.71 2.43
N TYR A 99 -5.77 15.92 1.43
CA TYR A 99 -5.81 17.17 0.67
C TYR A 99 -6.93 18.10 1.13
N LEU A 100 -8.16 17.59 1.22
CA LEU A 100 -9.36 18.37 1.58
C LEU A 100 -9.92 17.97 2.95
N GLY A 101 -9.60 16.77 3.42
CA GLY A 101 -10.03 16.25 4.72
C GLY A 101 -11.50 15.84 4.79
N TRP A 102 -12.19 15.65 3.66
CA TRP A 102 -13.64 15.44 3.62
C TRP A 102 -14.05 14.03 3.24
N THR A 103 -13.30 13.37 2.35
CA THR A 103 -13.65 12.05 1.85
C THR A 103 -12.88 10.95 2.58
N PRO A 104 -13.44 9.72 2.69
CA PRO A 104 -12.68 8.58 3.16
C PRO A 104 -11.45 8.35 2.28
N TRP A 105 -10.36 7.91 2.91
CA TRP A 105 -9.10 7.64 2.25
C TRP A 105 -8.48 6.37 2.77
N ASP A 106 -8.04 5.52 1.83
CA ASP A 106 -7.21 4.34 2.09
C ASP A 106 -5.77 4.65 1.69
N TYR A 107 -4.83 4.32 2.57
CA TYR A 107 -3.42 4.57 2.39
C TYR A 107 -2.62 3.34 2.76
N GLU A 108 -1.83 2.81 1.83
CA GLU A 108 -0.98 1.64 2.04
C GLU A 108 0.48 1.97 1.82
N ILE A 109 1.32 1.51 2.76
CA ILE A 109 2.78 1.60 2.69
C ILE A 109 3.34 0.20 2.55
N LEU A 110 4.29 0.04 1.63
CA LEU A 110 5.19 -1.10 1.54
C LEU A 110 6.63 -0.66 1.82
N CYS A 111 7.37 -1.47 2.55
CA CYS A 111 8.78 -1.27 2.84
C CYS A 111 9.56 -2.53 2.52
N LEU A 112 10.48 -2.47 1.57
CA LEU A 112 11.52 -3.48 1.42
C LEU A 112 12.76 -3.05 2.19
N TRP A 113 13.21 -3.90 3.12
CA TRP A 113 14.45 -3.75 3.88
C TRP A 113 15.54 -4.62 3.31
N ASP A 114 16.71 -4.07 3.02
CA ASP A 114 17.93 -4.81 2.72
C ASP A 114 18.78 -4.95 4.00
N ALA A 115 18.80 -6.13 4.59
CA ALA A 115 19.52 -6.39 5.83
C ALA A 115 21.04 -6.38 5.64
N GLN A 116 21.56 -6.58 4.43
CA GLN A 116 22.98 -6.54 4.13
C GLN A 116 23.49 -5.10 4.00
N LEU A 117 22.78 -4.26 3.29
CA LEU A 117 23.15 -2.86 3.05
C LEU A 117 22.51 -1.89 4.06
N GLN A 118 21.65 -2.38 4.94
CA GLN A 118 21.02 -1.65 6.05
C GLN A 118 20.22 -0.41 5.60
N TYR A 119 19.44 -0.52 4.52
CA TYR A 119 18.57 0.58 4.08
C TYR A 119 17.18 0.10 3.67
N PRO A 120 16.15 0.93 3.82
CA PRO A 120 14.79 0.66 3.34
C PRO A 120 14.53 1.28 1.96
N VAL A 121 13.63 0.66 1.20
CA VAL A 121 12.97 1.27 0.05
C VAL A 121 11.47 1.27 0.32
N PHE A 122 10.86 2.44 0.34
CA PHE A 122 9.44 2.60 0.58
C PHE A 122 8.67 2.88 -0.70
N ALA A 123 7.43 2.42 -0.75
CA ALA A 123 6.43 2.87 -1.71
C ALA A 123 5.09 3.05 -1.01
N LEU A 124 4.29 3.97 -1.54
CA LEU A 124 3.04 4.40 -0.96
C LEU A 124 1.99 4.47 -2.05
N ALA A 125 0.79 4.03 -1.74
CA ALA A 125 -0.38 4.29 -2.57
C ALA A 125 -1.53 4.78 -1.70
N GLY A 126 -2.36 5.65 -2.25
CA GLY A 126 -3.55 6.14 -1.57
C GLY A 126 -4.71 6.27 -2.53
N SER A 127 -5.93 6.07 -2.02
CA SER A 127 -7.13 6.11 -2.84
C SER A 127 -8.35 6.60 -2.06
N GLY A 128 -9.12 7.49 -2.69
CA GLY A 128 -10.48 7.83 -2.26
C GLY A 128 -11.52 6.79 -2.69
N ALA A 129 -11.15 5.84 -3.57
CA ALA A 129 -12.01 4.73 -3.94
C ALA A 129 -11.97 3.64 -2.84
N THR A 130 -12.49 3.98 -1.67
CA THR A 130 -12.56 3.11 -0.51
C THR A 130 -13.99 3.04 0.01
N ASN A 131 -14.35 1.91 0.63
CA ASN A 131 -15.62 1.75 1.32
C ASN A 131 -15.49 1.95 2.84
N TYR A 132 -14.35 2.50 3.31
CA TYR A 132 -14.12 2.73 4.73
C TYR A 132 -15.25 3.55 5.35
N ALA A 133 -16.02 2.93 6.22
CA ALA A 133 -17.16 3.51 6.89
C ALA A 133 -17.48 2.76 8.17
N GLN A 134 -18.09 3.49 9.12
CA GLN A 134 -18.61 2.96 10.38
C GLN A 134 -19.84 3.76 10.78
N THR A 135 -20.80 3.12 11.44
CA THR A 135 -22.03 3.78 11.89
C THR A 135 -22.70 3.00 13.01
N GLU A 136 -23.52 3.66 13.80
CA GLU A 136 -24.55 3.03 14.61
C GLU A 136 -25.85 2.98 13.81
N VAL A 137 -26.58 1.89 13.91
CA VAL A 137 -27.88 1.67 13.28
C VAL A 137 -28.94 1.38 14.32
N ASP A 138 -30.10 2.00 14.17
CA ASP A 138 -31.24 1.86 15.06
C ASP A 138 -32.40 1.05 14.41
N SER A 139 -32.22 0.64 13.16
CA SER A 139 -33.23 -0.09 12.39
C SER A 139 -32.59 -1.02 11.37
N LEU A 140 -33.30 -2.07 10.97
CA LEU A 140 -32.90 -2.94 9.86
C LEU A 140 -32.79 -2.19 8.55
N GLU A 141 -33.64 -1.19 8.31
CA GLU A 141 -33.60 -0.36 7.12
C GLU A 141 -32.28 0.44 7.04
N ALA A 142 -31.87 1.09 8.14
CA ALA A 142 -30.59 1.78 8.24
C ALA A 142 -29.39 0.83 8.02
N ALA A 143 -29.47 -0.39 8.59
CA ALA A 143 -28.46 -1.42 8.41
C ALA A 143 -28.35 -1.87 6.94
N VAL A 144 -29.47 -2.13 6.26
CA VAL A 144 -29.49 -2.50 4.84
C VAL A 144 -28.92 -1.38 3.98
N ALA A 145 -29.26 -0.12 4.26
CA ALA A 145 -28.68 1.03 3.56
C ALA A 145 -27.15 1.12 3.75
N PHE A 146 -26.64 0.83 4.96
CA PHE A 146 -25.21 0.73 5.20
C PHE A 146 -24.55 -0.41 4.44
N MET A 147 -25.15 -1.62 4.46
CA MET A 147 -24.69 -2.79 3.72
C MET A 147 -24.52 -2.50 2.22
N GLN A 148 -25.47 -1.79 1.63
CA GLN A 148 -25.42 -1.40 0.20
C GLN A 148 -24.25 -0.44 -0.07
N ARG A 149 -24.09 0.61 0.73
CA ARG A 149 -22.96 1.55 0.61
C ARG A 149 -21.61 0.87 0.83
N ALA A 150 -21.52 -0.07 1.75
CA ALA A 150 -20.33 -0.85 2.04
C ALA A 150 -20.00 -1.89 0.96
N ARG A 151 -20.85 -2.09 -0.05
CA ARG A 151 -20.75 -3.13 -1.10
C ARG A 151 -20.73 -4.55 -0.52
N PHE A 152 -21.52 -4.77 0.52
CA PHE A 152 -21.72 -6.09 1.09
C PHE A 152 -22.58 -6.98 0.15
N PRO A 153 -22.29 -8.27 -0.01
CA PRO A 153 -21.32 -9.11 0.71
C PRO A 153 -19.95 -9.24 0.04
N GLU A 154 -19.68 -8.53 -1.06
CA GLU A 154 -18.38 -8.54 -1.73
C GLU A 154 -17.27 -8.08 -0.76
N HIS A 155 -17.56 -7.03 0.01
CA HIS A 155 -16.75 -6.55 1.11
C HIS A 155 -17.38 -7.01 2.43
N ALA A 156 -16.57 -7.61 3.29
CA ALA A 156 -17.05 -8.07 4.58
C ALA A 156 -17.36 -6.91 5.53
N LEU A 157 -18.20 -7.20 6.54
CA LEU A 157 -18.53 -6.28 7.62
C LEU A 157 -18.07 -6.80 8.98
N ILE A 158 -18.06 -5.88 9.92
CA ILE A 158 -17.89 -6.11 11.35
C ILE A 158 -19.18 -5.69 12.04
N LEU A 159 -19.69 -6.52 12.93
CA LEU A 159 -20.83 -6.28 13.80
C LEU A 159 -20.36 -6.16 15.25
N GLY A 160 -20.71 -5.07 15.92
CA GLY A 160 -20.31 -4.79 17.28
C GLY A 160 -19.01 -4.00 17.40
N ARG A 161 -18.69 -3.55 18.64
CA ARG A 161 -17.45 -2.84 18.96
C ARG A 161 -16.40 -3.78 19.52
N PRO A 162 -15.10 -3.44 19.38
CA PRO A 162 -14.04 -4.18 20.05
C PRO A 162 -14.28 -4.27 21.56
N GLY A 163 -14.19 -5.49 22.09
CA GLY A 163 -14.41 -5.75 23.51
C GLY A 163 -15.85 -6.05 23.90
N GLU A 164 -16.82 -5.92 23.01
CA GLU A 164 -18.19 -6.38 23.22
C GLU A 164 -18.31 -7.89 23.02
N SER A 165 -19.24 -8.52 23.76
CA SER A 165 -19.43 -9.99 23.74
C SER A 165 -19.91 -10.53 22.38
N TRP A 166 -20.51 -9.69 21.56
CA TRP A 166 -21.04 -10.01 20.22
C TRP A 166 -20.29 -9.30 19.09
N PHE A 167 -18.99 -9.04 19.30
CA PHE A 167 -18.10 -8.49 18.29
C PHE A 167 -17.69 -9.57 17.27
N HIS A 168 -18.15 -9.45 16.02
CA HIS A 168 -17.92 -10.40 14.94
C HIS A 168 -17.26 -9.71 13.73
N LYS A 169 -16.22 -10.34 13.19
CA LYS A 169 -15.48 -9.87 12.03
C LYS A 169 -15.64 -10.81 10.82
N GLY A 170 -15.45 -10.27 9.61
CA GLY A 170 -15.44 -11.09 8.39
C GLY A 170 -16.80 -11.56 7.93
N ILE A 171 -17.85 -10.87 8.32
CA ILE A 171 -19.23 -11.24 7.99
C ILE A 171 -19.48 -11.05 6.50
N ARG A 172 -19.97 -12.11 5.83
CA ARG A 172 -20.37 -12.12 4.43
C ARG A 172 -21.73 -12.72 4.19
N GLU A 173 -22.28 -13.44 5.18
CA GLU A 173 -23.59 -14.11 5.09
C GLU A 173 -24.69 -13.11 5.43
N ARG A 174 -25.47 -12.73 4.40
CA ARG A 174 -26.53 -11.71 4.53
C ARG A 174 -27.62 -12.11 5.52
N ASP A 175 -28.14 -13.34 5.40
CA ASP A 175 -29.25 -13.78 6.21
C ASP A 175 -28.85 -13.91 7.67
N TRP A 176 -27.63 -14.38 7.92
CA TRP A 176 -27.08 -14.44 9.28
C TRP A 176 -26.97 -13.02 9.87
N LEU A 177 -26.41 -12.05 9.11
CA LEU A 177 -26.26 -10.67 9.59
C LEU A 177 -27.60 -10.02 9.91
N LEU A 178 -28.60 -10.18 9.01
CA LEU A 178 -29.93 -9.63 9.23
C LEU A 178 -30.60 -10.25 10.47
N GLY A 179 -30.51 -11.57 10.66
CA GLY A 179 -31.03 -12.23 11.85
C GLY A 179 -30.36 -11.76 13.15
N GLN A 180 -29.04 -11.54 13.14
CA GLN A 180 -28.33 -10.96 14.30
C GLN A 180 -28.79 -9.53 14.59
N LEU A 181 -28.91 -8.69 13.56
CA LEU A 181 -29.36 -7.30 13.68
C LEU A 181 -30.80 -7.23 14.21
N GLU A 182 -31.70 -8.05 13.71
CA GLU A 182 -33.09 -8.13 14.19
C GLU A 182 -33.15 -8.51 15.67
N TRP A 183 -32.36 -9.51 16.07
CA TRP A 183 -32.29 -9.95 17.45
C TRP A 183 -31.68 -8.88 18.39
N LEU A 184 -30.63 -8.17 17.96
CA LEU A 184 -29.95 -7.13 18.75
C LEU A 184 -30.84 -5.88 18.88
N LEU A 185 -31.39 -5.36 17.76
CA LEU A 185 -32.22 -4.16 17.74
C LEU A 185 -33.52 -4.30 18.55
N ALA A 186 -34.02 -5.53 18.71
CA ALA A 186 -35.15 -5.78 19.59
C ALA A 186 -34.81 -5.61 21.09
N ARG A 187 -33.55 -5.52 21.46
CA ARG A 187 -33.03 -5.47 22.84
C ARG A 187 -32.40 -4.15 23.21
N GLU A 188 -31.65 -3.56 22.29
CA GLU A 188 -30.96 -2.30 22.50
C GLU A 188 -30.82 -1.52 21.17
N PRO A 189 -30.93 -0.19 21.19
CA PRO A 189 -30.64 0.66 20.04
C PRO A 189 -29.14 0.87 19.85
N GLY A 190 -28.73 1.40 18.68
CA GLY A 190 -27.37 1.86 18.46
C GLY A 190 -26.37 0.72 18.21
N ILE A 191 -26.76 -0.25 17.39
CA ILE A 191 -25.90 -1.35 17.00
C ILE A 191 -24.79 -0.86 16.05
N TRP A 192 -23.53 -1.17 16.41
CA TRP A 192 -22.38 -0.77 15.64
C TRP A 192 -22.14 -1.67 14.44
N LEU A 193 -22.06 -1.06 13.25
CA LEU A 193 -21.62 -1.67 12.00
C LEU A 193 -20.40 -0.95 11.45
N GLU A 194 -19.45 -1.72 10.90
CA GLU A 194 -18.21 -1.21 10.35
C GLU A 194 -17.80 -2.04 9.12
N THR A 195 -17.17 -1.41 8.13
CA THR A 195 -16.54 -2.14 7.02
C THR A 195 -15.29 -2.86 7.50
N ASP A 196 -15.15 -4.14 7.14
CA ASP A 196 -13.94 -4.90 7.48
C ASP A 196 -12.80 -4.54 6.53
N MET A 197 -11.86 -3.77 7.05
CA MET A 197 -10.74 -3.27 6.25
C MET A 197 -9.55 -4.25 6.19
N ARG A 198 -9.67 -5.50 6.67
CA ARG A 198 -8.61 -6.50 6.50
C ARG A 198 -8.45 -6.90 5.03
N ALA A 199 -7.19 -7.01 4.57
CA ALA A 199 -6.88 -7.15 3.13
C ALA A 199 -7.57 -8.36 2.46
N HIS A 200 -7.67 -9.53 3.15
CA HIS A 200 -8.26 -10.74 2.57
C HIS A 200 -9.78 -10.66 2.34
N VAL A 201 -10.45 -9.68 2.93
CA VAL A 201 -11.91 -9.52 2.86
C VAL A 201 -12.36 -8.19 2.25
N ASN A 202 -11.43 -7.35 1.77
CA ASN A 202 -11.74 -6.05 1.19
C ASN A 202 -11.07 -5.86 -0.19
N PRO A 203 -11.78 -6.10 -1.29
CA PRO A 203 -11.25 -5.97 -2.65
C PRO A 203 -10.74 -4.57 -3.01
N LEU A 204 -11.39 -3.49 -2.54
CA LEU A 204 -10.91 -2.13 -2.78
C LEU A 204 -9.54 -1.90 -2.14
N ARG A 205 -9.36 -2.32 -0.89
CA ARG A 205 -8.06 -2.28 -0.22
C ARG A 205 -7.00 -3.10 -0.96
N GLN A 206 -7.37 -4.29 -1.48
CA GLN A 206 -6.43 -5.10 -2.27
C GLN A 206 -5.91 -4.36 -3.50
N ALA A 207 -6.74 -3.53 -4.14
CA ALA A 207 -6.32 -2.72 -5.29
C ALA A 207 -5.26 -1.69 -4.88
N VAL A 208 -5.42 -1.02 -3.73
CA VAL A 208 -4.43 -0.06 -3.21
C VAL A 208 -3.12 -0.74 -2.84
N ILE A 209 -3.17 -1.96 -2.25
CA ILE A 209 -1.96 -2.75 -1.96
C ILE A 209 -1.21 -3.13 -3.25
N ARG A 210 -1.93 -3.53 -4.32
CA ARG A 210 -1.30 -3.83 -5.63
C ARG A 210 -0.67 -2.60 -6.24
N GLU A 211 -1.31 -1.45 -6.14
CA GLU A 211 -0.74 -0.19 -6.61
C GLU A 211 0.55 0.16 -5.84
N ALA A 212 0.54 0.05 -4.51
CA ALA A 212 1.74 0.23 -3.71
C ALA A 212 2.87 -0.76 -4.10
N ALA A 213 2.51 -2.01 -4.42
CA ALA A 213 3.47 -3.01 -4.91
C ALA A 213 4.05 -2.65 -6.28
N THR A 214 3.23 -2.12 -7.19
CA THR A 214 3.68 -1.64 -8.50
C THR A 214 4.66 -0.48 -8.35
N GLN A 215 4.35 0.49 -7.50
CA GLN A 215 5.25 1.61 -7.21
C GLN A 215 6.55 1.16 -6.52
N LEU A 216 6.48 0.17 -5.62
CA LEU A 216 7.67 -0.42 -5.01
C LEU A 216 8.54 -1.09 -6.08
N ALA A 217 7.95 -1.87 -6.99
CA ALA A 217 8.67 -2.51 -8.09
C ALA A 217 9.37 -1.49 -8.99
N GLN A 218 8.70 -0.40 -9.35
CA GLN A 218 9.28 0.68 -10.14
C GLN A 218 10.51 1.30 -9.45
N ARG A 219 10.41 1.57 -8.14
CA ARG A 219 11.55 2.09 -7.37
C ARG A 219 12.69 1.08 -7.30
N LEU A 220 12.39 -0.20 -7.06
CA LEU A 220 13.40 -1.25 -6.97
C LEU A 220 14.07 -1.57 -8.32
N ALA A 221 13.43 -1.30 -9.44
CA ALA A 221 14.01 -1.42 -10.77
C ALA A 221 15.07 -0.34 -11.05
N SER A 222 15.01 0.80 -10.35
CA SER A 222 15.95 1.90 -10.51
C SER A 222 17.19 1.69 -9.66
N LEU A 223 18.34 1.57 -10.28
CA LEU A 223 19.64 1.39 -9.63
C LEU A 223 20.36 2.71 -9.46
N CYS A 224 21.06 2.86 -8.35
CA CYS A 224 21.94 4.01 -8.12
C CYS A 224 23.14 3.97 -9.08
N PRO A 225 23.43 5.05 -9.80
CA PRO A 225 24.57 5.07 -10.72
C PRO A 225 25.94 5.03 -10.01
N HIS A 226 25.96 5.31 -8.70
CA HIS A 226 27.20 5.33 -7.91
C HIS A 226 27.50 4.00 -7.21
N CYS A 227 26.48 3.33 -6.60
CA CYS A 227 26.68 2.13 -5.80
C CYS A 227 25.82 0.93 -6.22
N GLU A 228 25.03 1.06 -7.31
CA GLU A 228 24.16 0.04 -7.88
C GLU A 228 23.05 -0.46 -6.91
N ALA A 229 22.88 0.15 -5.75
CA ALA A 229 21.79 -0.17 -4.84
C ALA A 229 20.44 0.20 -5.45
N ARG A 230 19.43 -0.62 -5.18
CA ARG A 230 18.06 -0.42 -5.65
C ARG A 230 17.38 0.73 -4.92
N GLY A 231 16.44 1.39 -5.59
CA GLY A 231 15.62 2.42 -4.95
C GLY A 231 16.08 3.85 -5.21
N PHE A 232 16.93 4.08 -6.23
CA PHE A 232 17.30 5.41 -6.68
C PHE A 232 16.07 6.11 -7.29
N ALA A 233 15.54 7.10 -6.61
CA ALA A 233 14.26 7.71 -6.96
C ALA A 233 14.22 9.20 -6.64
N VAL A 234 13.20 9.88 -7.17
CA VAL A 234 12.92 11.28 -6.83
C VAL A 234 12.55 11.37 -5.34
N VAL A 235 13.29 12.21 -4.61
CA VAL A 235 13.05 12.50 -3.19
C VAL A 235 12.48 13.90 -2.96
N ARG A 236 12.75 14.85 -3.87
CA ARG A 236 12.19 16.20 -3.85
C ARG A 236 12.17 16.80 -5.25
N SER A 237 11.34 17.80 -5.44
CA SER A 237 11.26 18.59 -6.68
C SER A 237 11.57 20.04 -6.35
N GLU A 238 12.29 20.72 -7.25
CA GLU A 238 12.56 22.14 -7.19
C GLU A 238 11.57 22.86 -8.11
N PRO A 239 10.75 23.81 -7.59
CA PRO A 239 9.81 24.55 -8.40
C PRO A 239 10.54 25.57 -9.31
N GLY A 240 9.79 26.20 -10.22
CA GLY A 240 10.31 27.26 -11.07
C GLY A 240 10.39 26.88 -12.55
N LEU A 241 9.65 25.86 -13.00
CA LEU A 241 9.54 25.54 -14.44
C LEU A 241 9.05 26.77 -15.20
N LEU A 242 9.78 27.16 -16.26
CA LEU A 242 9.49 28.39 -16.99
C LEU A 242 8.19 28.27 -17.78
N CYS A 243 7.36 29.32 -17.73
CA CYS A 243 6.17 29.45 -18.56
C CYS A 243 6.54 29.59 -20.03
N ALA A 244 5.86 28.87 -20.91
CA ALA A 244 6.09 28.91 -22.35
C ALA A 244 5.77 30.27 -22.97
N ASP A 245 4.83 31.04 -22.40
CA ASP A 245 4.35 32.31 -22.96
C ASP A 245 5.15 33.50 -22.43
N CYS A 246 5.43 33.60 -21.13
CA CYS A 246 6.08 34.79 -20.57
C CYS A 246 7.48 34.54 -20.00
N GLY A 247 7.93 33.31 -19.91
CA GLY A 247 9.23 32.91 -19.38
C GLY A 247 9.41 33.04 -17.87
N LEU A 248 8.37 33.42 -17.10
CA LEU A 248 8.43 33.47 -15.65
C LEU A 248 8.35 32.05 -15.04
N GLY A 249 8.96 31.89 -13.87
CA GLY A 249 8.89 30.64 -13.13
C GLY A 249 7.47 30.34 -12.63
N THR A 250 7.06 29.07 -12.72
CA THR A 250 5.77 28.56 -12.22
C THR A 250 5.97 27.71 -10.97
N PRO A 251 4.89 27.34 -10.25
CA PRO A 251 4.96 26.37 -9.15
C PRO A 251 5.37 24.95 -9.58
N LEU A 252 5.34 24.65 -10.88
CA LEU A 252 5.73 23.33 -11.40
C LEU A 252 7.23 23.07 -11.23
N ALA A 253 7.59 21.78 -11.19
CA ALA A 253 8.95 21.35 -10.99
C ALA A 253 9.85 21.74 -12.18
N ALA A 254 10.88 22.52 -11.93
CA ALA A 254 11.97 22.82 -12.88
C ALA A 254 13.05 21.72 -12.87
N ALA A 255 13.19 21.02 -11.76
CA ALA A 255 14.09 19.88 -11.63
C ALA A 255 13.57 18.88 -10.59
N HIS A 256 13.97 17.62 -10.76
CA HIS A 256 13.78 16.57 -9.78
C HIS A 256 15.14 16.18 -9.20
N ILE A 257 15.20 16.06 -7.87
CA ILE A 257 16.35 15.54 -7.14
C ILE A 257 16.12 14.07 -6.88
N TRP A 258 16.98 13.27 -7.47
CA TRP A 258 17.05 11.83 -7.27
C TRP A 258 18.06 11.53 -6.19
N ALA A 259 17.75 10.59 -5.28
CA ALA A 259 18.68 10.20 -4.24
C ALA A 259 18.70 8.69 -4.04
N CYS A 260 19.86 8.20 -3.63
CA CYS A 260 20.07 6.81 -3.26
C CYS A 260 19.81 6.61 -1.77
N PRO A 261 18.91 5.69 -1.37
CA PRO A 261 18.66 5.44 0.05
C PRO A 261 19.82 4.73 0.76
N ALA A 262 20.74 4.09 0.01
CA ALA A 262 21.88 3.36 0.56
C ALA A 262 23.12 4.23 0.75
N CYS A 263 23.55 4.96 -0.29
CA CYS A 263 24.81 5.74 -0.24
C CYS A 263 24.62 7.25 -0.24
N GLN A 264 23.37 7.72 -0.26
CA GLN A 264 22.99 9.14 -0.25
C GLN A 264 23.50 9.95 -1.46
N HIS A 265 23.95 9.27 -2.53
CA HIS A 265 24.27 9.94 -3.79
C HIS A 265 23.03 10.65 -4.34
N GLU A 266 23.19 11.93 -4.69
CA GLU A 266 22.13 12.75 -5.28
C GLU A 266 22.45 13.17 -6.71
N GLU A 267 21.42 13.18 -7.57
CA GLU A 267 21.47 13.76 -8.91
C GLU A 267 20.32 14.75 -9.09
N ARG A 268 20.66 15.94 -9.61
CA ARG A 268 19.68 16.91 -10.05
C ARG A 268 19.40 16.71 -11.54
N ARG A 269 18.16 16.34 -11.87
CA ARG A 269 17.70 16.16 -13.26
C ARG A 269 16.71 17.26 -13.63
N PRO A 270 17.09 18.18 -14.55
CA PRO A 270 16.21 19.27 -14.98
C PRO A 270 15.05 18.73 -15.80
N VAL A 271 13.90 19.38 -15.71
CA VAL A 271 12.75 19.18 -16.59
C VAL A 271 12.97 19.97 -17.87
N SER A 272 12.94 19.31 -19.01
CA SER A 272 13.22 19.92 -20.32
C SER A 272 12.01 20.60 -20.96
N GLN A 273 10.81 20.39 -20.46
CA GLN A 273 9.57 20.97 -20.96
C GLN A 273 9.35 22.35 -20.37
N LEU A 274 8.51 23.17 -21.01
CA LEU A 274 8.02 24.43 -20.46
C LEU A 274 6.61 24.23 -19.86
N ALA A 275 6.27 25.05 -18.88
CA ALA A 275 4.93 25.05 -18.29
C ALA A 275 3.92 25.71 -19.23
N SER A 276 2.71 25.18 -19.32
CA SER A 276 1.63 25.89 -20.02
C SER A 276 1.22 27.15 -19.25
N ALA A 277 0.67 28.15 -19.94
CA ALA A 277 0.17 29.37 -19.35
C ALA A 277 -0.84 29.16 -18.22
N GLY A 278 -1.61 28.07 -18.27
CA GLY A 278 -2.58 27.70 -17.22
C GLY A 278 -1.97 27.45 -15.83
N HIS A 279 -0.65 27.25 -15.74
CA HIS A 279 0.07 27.10 -14.46
C HIS A 279 0.88 28.33 -14.08
N CYS A 280 0.74 29.43 -14.83
CA CYS A 280 1.50 30.65 -14.61
C CYS A 280 0.62 31.72 -13.94
N GLU A 281 0.97 32.18 -12.76
CA GLU A 281 0.23 33.22 -12.04
C GLU A 281 0.16 34.55 -12.80
N GLN A 282 1.11 34.82 -13.72
CA GLN A 282 1.09 36.04 -14.54
C GLN A 282 0.17 35.91 -15.76
N CYS A 283 0.13 34.72 -16.41
CA CYS A 283 -0.65 34.51 -17.62
C CYS A 283 -2.08 34.04 -17.34
N ASN A 284 -2.28 33.44 -16.18
CA ASN A 284 -3.58 32.93 -15.69
C ASN A 284 -3.68 33.18 -14.17
N PRO A 285 -3.97 34.46 -13.78
CA PRO A 285 -4.00 34.89 -12.39
C PRO A 285 -5.20 34.34 -11.60
#